data_fed88cf5834ddb3e58e883849c3a5bf0
#
_entry.id   fed88cf5834ddb3e58e883849c3a5bf0
#
_cell.length_a   1.000
_cell.length_b   1.000
_cell.length_c   1.000
_cell.angle_alpha   90.00
_cell.angle_beta   90.00
_cell.angle_gamma   90.00
#
_symmetry.space_group_name_H-M   'P 1'
#
loop_
_entity.id
_entity.type
_entity.pdbx_description
1 polymer ?
#
loop_
_entity_poly.entity_id
_entity_poly.type
_entity_poly.pdbx_seq_one_letter_code
_entity_poly.pdbx_strand_id
1 'polypeptide(L)'
;MGNISRHLEQGNESVANYSDILRYASGLCMVEESVQRMSIDFKGAHFPKNVILYAVFFYVRYPVSYRDLQEILAERGIEVDHVTLNRWVVRYSPQIATQAQMRKRHTAGSWRVDETYLKVRGKWVYLYRAVDRDGQTLDFMLSERQNVGAARRFFKKAITSSGVPHKIVIDKSGANLAGAQAVNNILKITGADKLIEILQVKYLNNILEQNHRFIKRITKHMLGFKAFHSAAATIAGIEVAHMIRKNQFANDNCSPFKVFAELTA
;
A
#
# COMPACT_ATOMS: atom_id res chain seq x y z
N MET A 1 -3.96 -44.72 2.35
CA MET A 1 -4.07 -43.92 1.12
C MET A 1 -4.56 -42.51 1.45
N GLY A 2 -3.77 -41.64 2.03
CA GLY A 2 -4.26 -40.34 2.55
C GLY A 2 -3.21 -39.23 2.67
N ASN A 3 -2.07 -39.30 1.98
CA ASN A 3 -0.99 -38.32 2.18
C ASN A 3 -0.35 -37.78 0.89
N ILE A 4 -0.88 -38.05 -0.28
CA ILE A 4 -0.30 -37.60 -1.57
C ILE A 4 -1.03 -36.37 -2.12
N SER A 5 -2.31 -36.15 -1.76
CA SER A 5 -3.12 -35.04 -2.28
C SER A 5 -2.78 -33.67 -1.69
N ARG A 6 -2.21 -33.58 -0.50
CA ARG A 6 -1.85 -32.28 0.13
C ARG A 6 -0.57 -31.63 -0.41
N HIS A 7 0.31 -32.39 -1.03
CA HIS A 7 1.55 -31.84 -1.63
C HIS A 7 1.36 -31.27 -3.03
N LEU A 8 0.31 -31.66 -3.75
CA LEU A 8 0.02 -31.16 -5.11
C LEU A 8 -0.68 -29.79 -5.10
N GLU A 9 -1.50 -29.49 -4.07
CA GLU A 9 -2.14 -28.17 -3.97
C GLU A 9 -1.15 -27.05 -3.57
N GLN A 10 -0.15 -27.36 -2.75
CA GLN A 10 0.90 -26.37 -2.42
C GLN A 10 1.86 -26.09 -3.56
N GLY A 11 2.02 -27.01 -4.51
CA GLY A 11 2.83 -26.83 -5.73
C GLY A 11 2.16 -25.90 -6.76
N ASN A 12 0.84 -25.95 -6.89
CA ASN A 12 0.11 -25.13 -7.89
C ASN A 12 -0.02 -23.65 -7.48
N GLU A 13 -0.17 -23.33 -6.19
CA GLU A 13 -0.15 -21.94 -5.73
C GLU A 13 1.24 -21.28 -5.93
N SER A 14 2.33 -22.04 -5.87
CA SER A 14 3.67 -21.48 -6.06
C SER A 14 3.94 -21.12 -7.52
N VAL A 15 3.47 -21.89 -8.48
CA VAL A 15 3.74 -21.68 -9.92
C VAL A 15 2.90 -20.53 -10.48
N ALA A 16 1.59 -20.47 -10.18
CA ALA A 16 0.73 -19.36 -10.56
C ALA A 16 1.20 -18.02 -9.96
N ASN A 17 1.83 -18.07 -8.79
CA ASN A 17 2.34 -16.91 -8.07
C ASN A 17 3.63 -16.29 -8.64
N TYR A 18 4.34 -16.94 -9.55
CA TYR A 18 5.58 -16.43 -10.16
C TYR A 18 5.39 -15.91 -11.59
N SER A 19 4.25 -16.17 -12.22
CA SER A 19 3.95 -15.72 -13.59
C SER A 19 4.06 -14.21 -13.78
N ASP A 20 3.68 -13.41 -12.75
CA ASP A 20 3.73 -11.96 -12.84
C ASP A 20 5.18 -11.42 -12.81
N ILE A 21 6.07 -12.03 -12.03
CA ILE A 21 7.49 -11.66 -12.03
C ILE A 21 8.14 -12.08 -13.35
N LEU A 22 7.71 -13.22 -13.92
CA LEU A 22 8.16 -13.73 -15.21
C LEU A 22 7.79 -12.78 -16.35
N ARG A 23 6.59 -12.21 -16.35
CA ARG A 23 6.14 -11.25 -17.38
C ARG A 23 7.00 -9.99 -17.41
N TYR A 24 7.43 -9.49 -16.25
CA TYR A 24 8.31 -8.31 -16.16
C TYR A 24 9.77 -8.62 -16.53
N ALA A 25 10.28 -9.81 -16.21
CA ALA A 25 11.66 -10.20 -16.50
C ALA A 25 11.90 -10.46 -18.00
N SER A 26 10.88 -10.90 -18.74
CA SER A 26 10.99 -11.24 -20.17
C SER A 26 10.77 -10.08 -21.13
N GLY A 27 10.59 -8.83 -20.65
CA GLY A 27 10.31 -7.68 -21.51
C GLY A 27 8.98 -7.74 -22.26
N LEU A 28 8.16 -8.75 -22.02
CA LEU A 28 6.82 -8.98 -22.62
C LEU A 28 5.74 -8.11 -21.96
N CYS A 29 6.09 -6.96 -21.40
CA CYS A 29 5.13 -6.00 -20.88
C CYS A 29 4.61 -5.11 -22.01
N MET A 30 3.96 -5.69 -23.00
CA MET A 30 3.12 -5.01 -23.98
C MET A 30 1.90 -5.86 -24.28
N VAL A 31 1.20 -6.28 -23.23
CA VAL A 31 -0.22 -6.57 -23.37
C VAL A 31 -0.91 -5.43 -22.67
N GLU A 32 -1.46 -4.51 -23.43
CA GLU A 32 -2.59 -3.70 -23.04
C GLU A 32 -3.73 -4.67 -22.66
N GLU A 33 -3.65 -5.29 -21.49
CA GLU A 33 -4.87 -5.60 -20.77
C GLU A 33 -5.50 -4.24 -20.56
N SER A 34 -6.56 -3.97 -21.28
CA SER A 34 -7.48 -2.87 -21.04
C SER A 34 -7.77 -2.88 -19.55
N VAL A 35 -7.00 -2.10 -18.79
CA VAL A 35 -7.24 -1.88 -17.34
C VAL A 35 -8.57 -1.18 -17.34
N GLN A 36 -9.63 -1.97 -17.22
CA GLN A 36 -10.99 -1.52 -17.13
C GLN A 36 -10.99 -0.59 -15.93
N ARG A 37 -11.11 0.72 -16.17
CA ARG A 37 -11.25 1.73 -15.12
C ARG A 37 -12.49 1.34 -14.32
N MET A 38 -12.29 0.56 -13.28
CA MET A 38 -13.37 0.19 -12.37
C MET A 38 -13.73 1.44 -11.59
N SER A 39 -14.77 2.12 -12.03
CA SER A 39 -15.35 3.22 -11.26
C SER A 39 -15.80 2.68 -9.90
N ILE A 40 -15.48 3.40 -8.84
CA ILE A 40 -15.89 3.02 -7.49
C ILE A 40 -17.40 3.21 -7.36
N ASP A 41 -18.12 2.14 -7.04
CA ASP A 41 -19.57 2.17 -6.92
C ASP A 41 -20.01 2.69 -5.54
N PHE A 42 -20.80 3.77 -5.57
CA PHE A 42 -21.43 4.40 -4.41
C PHE A 42 -22.95 4.09 -4.32
N LYS A 43 -23.48 3.21 -5.18
CA LYS A 43 -24.90 2.83 -5.14
C LYS A 43 -25.28 2.26 -3.77
N GLY A 44 -26.47 2.60 -3.31
CA GLY A 44 -26.97 2.17 -2.00
C GLY A 44 -26.39 2.93 -0.79
N ALA A 45 -25.55 3.93 -1.01
CA ALA A 45 -25.15 4.84 0.06
C ALA A 45 -26.24 5.91 0.26
N HIS A 46 -26.65 6.13 1.51
CA HIS A 46 -27.67 7.15 1.84
C HIS A 46 -27.17 8.59 1.70
N PHE A 47 -25.87 8.78 1.50
CA PHE A 47 -25.23 10.08 1.39
C PHE A 47 -24.66 10.31 -0.01
N PRO A 48 -24.62 11.55 -0.49
CA PRO A 48 -24.00 11.90 -1.76
C PRO A 48 -22.50 11.48 -1.81
N LYS A 49 -22.04 11.04 -2.98
CA LYS A 49 -20.64 10.63 -3.23
C LYS A 49 -19.63 11.64 -2.66
N ASN A 50 -19.86 12.93 -2.89
CA ASN A 50 -18.94 13.98 -2.44
C ASN A 50 -18.82 14.06 -0.90
N VAL A 51 -19.91 13.86 -0.18
CA VAL A 51 -19.92 13.83 1.29
C VAL A 51 -19.11 12.64 1.80
N ILE A 52 -19.34 11.47 1.22
CA ILE A 52 -18.60 10.24 1.58
C ILE A 52 -17.10 10.42 1.33
N LEU A 53 -16.74 10.88 0.14
CA LEU A 53 -15.34 11.09 -0.23
C LEU A 53 -14.66 12.16 0.62
N TYR A 54 -15.37 13.24 0.95
CA TYR A 54 -14.85 14.28 1.83
C TYR A 54 -14.56 13.73 3.23
N ALA A 55 -15.51 12.97 3.79
CA ALA A 55 -15.33 12.36 5.11
C ALA A 55 -14.17 11.35 5.13
N VAL A 56 -14.07 10.48 4.12
CA VAL A 56 -12.95 9.52 4.00
C VAL A 56 -11.63 10.28 3.86
N PHE A 57 -11.54 11.26 2.95
CA PHE A 57 -10.33 12.05 2.76
C PHE A 57 -9.91 12.77 4.05
N PHE A 58 -10.87 13.41 4.73
CA PHE A 58 -10.59 14.15 5.95
C PHE A 58 -10.00 13.24 7.03
N TYR A 59 -10.61 12.08 7.25
CA TYR A 59 -10.17 11.10 8.23
C TYR A 59 -8.75 10.57 7.95
N VAL A 60 -8.44 10.21 6.70
CA VAL A 60 -7.12 9.66 6.35
C VAL A 60 -6.03 10.72 6.21
N ARG A 61 -6.42 11.99 6.09
CA ARG A 61 -5.51 13.12 5.90
C ARG A 61 -5.11 13.80 7.20
N TYR A 62 -6.04 13.92 8.15
CA TYR A 62 -5.88 14.70 9.36
C TYR A 62 -5.89 13.81 10.61
N PRO A 63 -5.20 14.23 11.69
CA PRO A 63 -5.12 13.47 12.93
C PRO A 63 -6.41 13.68 13.78
N VAL A 64 -7.52 13.12 13.33
CA VAL A 64 -8.83 13.19 13.98
C VAL A 64 -9.37 11.80 14.27
N SER A 65 -10.20 11.66 15.32
CA SER A 65 -10.97 10.45 15.56
C SER A 65 -12.27 10.44 14.73
N TYR A 66 -12.96 9.30 14.66
CA TYR A 66 -14.28 9.25 14.02
C TYR A 66 -15.32 10.10 14.74
N ARG A 67 -15.18 10.31 16.07
CA ARG A 67 -16.08 11.17 16.85
C ARG A 67 -15.84 12.64 16.56
N ASP A 68 -14.56 13.05 16.54
CA ASP A 68 -14.22 14.42 16.14
C ASP A 68 -14.73 14.72 14.72
N LEU A 69 -14.59 13.76 13.80
CA LEU A 69 -15.08 13.92 12.44
C LEU A 69 -16.62 13.98 12.38
N GLN A 70 -17.32 13.23 13.21
CA GLN A 70 -18.77 13.30 13.35
C GLN A 70 -19.21 14.70 13.79
N GLU A 71 -18.56 15.27 14.81
CA GLU A 71 -18.83 16.63 15.30
C GLU A 71 -18.56 17.68 14.22
N ILE A 72 -17.40 17.61 13.55
CA ILE A 72 -17.02 18.51 12.46
C ILE A 72 -18.04 18.49 11.30
N LEU A 73 -18.60 17.33 10.99
CA LEU A 73 -19.61 17.19 9.93
C LEU A 73 -20.97 17.72 10.37
N ALA A 74 -21.37 17.49 11.64
CA ALA A 74 -22.60 18.01 12.21
C ALA A 74 -22.64 19.53 12.21
N GLU A 75 -21.53 20.22 12.52
CA GLU A 75 -21.40 21.68 12.42
C GLU A 75 -21.66 22.23 11.02
N ARG A 76 -21.58 21.37 10.01
CA ARG A 76 -21.86 21.69 8.58
C ARG A 76 -23.21 21.17 8.11
N GLY A 77 -24.07 20.75 9.03
CA GLY A 77 -25.41 20.21 8.74
C GLY A 77 -25.41 18.81 8.16
N ILE A 78 -24.31 18.04 8.33
CA ILE A 78 -24.20 16.66 7.86
C ILE A 78 -24.25 15.73 9.08
N GLU A 79 -25.40 15.17 9.34
CA GLU A 79 -25.59 14.22 10.44
C GLU A 79 -25.23 12.80 10.00
N VAL A 80 -24.10 12.31 10.47
CA VAL A 80 -23.59 10.96 10.19
C VAL A 80 -22.92 10.39 11.44
N ASP A 81 -23.24 9.17 11.80
CA ASP A 81 -22.67 8.50 12.96
C ASP A 81 -21.25 7.96 12.68
N HIS A 82 -20.42 7.87 13.72
CA HIS A 82 -19.04 7.42 13.64
C HIS A 82 -18.87 5.97 13.14
N VAL A 83 -19.91 5.12 13.27
CA VAL A 83 -19.86 3.74 12.75
C VAL A 83 -20.01 3.75 11.24
N THR A 84 -20.87 4.62 10.71
CA THR A 84 -21.01 4.84 9.25
C THR A 84 -19.73 5.41 8.66
N LEU A 85 -19.10 6.38 9.32
CA LEU A 85 -17.80 6.91 8.91
C LEU A 85 -16.73 5.81 8.83
N ASN A 86 -16.65 4.94 9.85
CA ASN A 86 -15.75 3.79 9.84
C ASN A 86 -16.06 2.84 8.66
N ARG A 87 -17.34 2.52 8.41
CA ARG A 87 -17.73 1.68 7.26
C ARG A 87 -17.28 2.28 5.93
N TRP A 88 -17.40 3.60 5.75
CA TRP A 88 -16.93 4.28 4.55
C TRP A 88 -15.42 4.18 4.37
N VAL A 89 -14.65 4.43 5.43
CA VAL A 89 -13.18 4.31 5.37
C VAL A 89 -12.77 2.89 5.03
N VAL A 90 -13.36 1.88 5.70
CA VAL A 90 -13.03 0.46 5.47
C VAL A 90 -13.41 0.02 4.05
N ARG A 91 -14.53 0.50 3.52
CA ARG A 91 -15.03 0.13 2.18
C ARG A 91 -14.26 0.82 1.07
N TYR A 92 -14.05 2.14 1.17
CA TYR A 92 -13.60 2.93 0.03
C TYR A 92 -12.08 3.14 -0.01
N SER A 93 -11.39 3.22 1.14
CA SER A 93 -9.94 3.47 1.15
C SER A 93 -9.13 2.43 0.38
N PRO A 94 -9.37 1.11 0.47
CA PRO A 94 -8.64 0.12 -0.31
C PRO A 94 -8.87 0.27 -1.82
N GLN A 95 -10.10 0.56 -2.23
CA GLN A 95 -10.46 0.74 -3.64
C GLN A 95 -9.76 1.97 -4.23
N ILE A 96 -9.76 3.09 -3.48
CA ILE A 96 -9.05 4.32 -3.86
C ILE A 96 -7.54 4.06 -3.92
N ALA A 97 -6.98 3.27 -2.99
CA ALA A 97 -5.56 2.93 -3.00
C ALA A 97 -5.17 2.09 -4.22
N THR A 98 -6.02 1.18 -4.66
CA THR A 98 -5.82 0.43 -5.90
C THR A 98 -5.76 1.38 -7.11
N GLN A 99 -6.71 2.31 -7.23
CA GLN A 99 -6.70 3.33 -8.28
C GLN A 99 -5.47 4.24 -8.21
N ALA A 100 -5.07 4.63 -7.01
CA ALA A 100 -3.88 5.45 -6.80
C ALA A 100 -2.60 4.73 -7.28
N GLN A 101 -2.45 3.42 -7.01
CA GLN A 101 -1.31 2.64 -7.48
C GLN A 101 -1.22 2.58 -9.02
N MET A 102 -2.36 2.49 -9.71
CA MET A 102 -2.40 2.46 -11.18
C MET A 102 -2.12 3.83 -11.81
N ARG A 103 -2.44 4.94 -11.12
CA ARG A 103 -2.37 6.31 -11.68
C ARG A 103 -1.17 7.10 -11.19
N LYS A 104 -0.40 6.60 -10.22
CA LYS A 104 0.80 7.29 -9.73
C LYS A 104 1.84 7.44 -10.83
N ARG A 105 2.62 8.53 -10.78
CA ARG A 105 3.77 8.72 -11.68
C ARG A 105 4.79 7.60 -11.50
N HIS A 106 5.50 7.25 -12.57
CA HIS A 106 6.62 6.32 -12.50
C HIS A 106 7.66 6.82 -11.49
N THR A 107 8.20 5.90 -10.73
CA THR A 107 9.17 6.15 -9.67
C THR A 107 10.56 5.71 -10.10
N ALA A 108 11.60 6.24 -9.45
CA ALA A 108 12.98 5.88 -9.76
C ALA A 108 13.26 4.40 -9.44
N GLY A 109 14.11 3.77 -10.26
CA GLY A 109 14.46 2.35 -10.14
C GLY A 109 15.34 1.97 -8.94
N SER A 110 15.70 2.93 -8.07
CA SER A 110 16.40 2.66 -6.81
C SER A 110 15.43 2.76 -5.65
N TRP A 111 15.24 1.65 -4.93
CA TRP A 111 14.27 1.53 -3.85
C TRP A 111 14.93 1.54 -2.48
N ARG A 112 14.22 2.13 -1.52
CA ARG A 112 14.52 2.00 -0.08
C ARG A 112 13.35 1.30 0.57
N VAL A 113 13.64 0.24 1.33
CA VAL A 113 12.63 -0.60 1.98
C VAL A 113 12.91 -0.66 3.46
N ASP A 114 11.88 -0.43 4.25
CA ASP A 114 11.93 -0.50 5.71
C ASP A 114 10.57 -0.91 6.28
N GLU A 115 10.57 -1.37 7.54
CA GLU A 115 9.36 -1.68 8.28
C GLU A 115 9.16 -0.73 9.44
N THR A 116 7.92 -0.40 9.69
CA THR A 116 7.49 0.19 10.96
C THR A 116 6.39 -0.67 11.58
N TYR A 117 6.11 -0.46 12.84
CA TYR A 117 5.12 -1.25 13.55
C TYR A 117 3.99 -0.37 14.10
N LEU A 118 2.80 -0.95 14.15
CA LEU A 118 1.56 -0.37 14.66
C LEU A 118 0.90 -1.35 15.62
N LYS A 119 0.07 -0.85 16.55
CA LYS A 119 -0.72 -1.71 17.43
C LYS A 119 -2.12 -1.95 16.87
N VAL A 120 -2.51 -3.21 16.75
CA VAL A 120 -3.86 -3.65 16.43
C VAL A 120 -4.33 -4.62 17.50
N ARG A 121 -5.40 -4.30 18.22
CA ARG A 121 -5.87 -5.08 19.39
C ARG A 121 -4.76 -5.34 20.42
N GLY A 122 -3.92 -4.35 20.66
CA GLY A 122 -2.79 -4.50 21.57
C GLY A 122 -1.60 -5.30 21.05
N LYS A 123 -1.71 -5.97 19.91
CA LYS A 123 -0.64 -6.74 19.26
C LYS A 123 0.11 -5.90 18.24
N TRP A 124 1.42 -6.10 18.13
CA TRP A 124 2.25 -5.46 17.12
C TRP A 124 1.99 -6.10 15.76
N VAL A 125 1.76 -5.26 14.75
CA VAL A 125 1.71 -5.59 13.33
C VAL A 125 2.72 -4.73 12.59
N TYR A 126 3.18 -5.19 11.45
CA TYR A 126 4.30 -4.62 10.71
C TYR A 126 3.82 -4.00 9.41
N LEU A 127 4.19 -2.76 9.18
CA LEU A 127 3.93 -2.04 7.94
C LEU A 127 5.23 -2.00 7.14
N TYR A 128 5.30 -2.82 6.11
CA TYR A 128 6.33 -2.78 5.08
C TYR A 128 6.08 -1.60 4.15
N ARG A 129 7.12 -0.87 3.81
CA ARG A 129 7.04 0.27 2.89
C ARG A 129 8.26 0.30 1.99
N ALA A 130 8.01 0.62 0.72
CA ALA A 130 9.05 0.95 -0.25
C ALA A 130 8.85 2.37 -0.76
N VAL A 131 9.93 3.11 -0.83
CA VAL A 131 9.99 4.44 -1.44
C VAL A 131 11.18 4.49 -2.40
N ASP A 132 11.13 5.39 -3.39
CA ASP A 132 12.27 5.63 -4.26
C ASP A 132 13.32 6.56 -3.59
N ARG A 133 14.37 6.93 -4.33
CA ARG A 133 15.43 7.83 -3.86
C ARG A 133 14.90 9.22 -3.46
N ASP A 134 13.80 9.66 -4.08
CA ASP A 134 13.18 10.97 -3.86
C ASP A 134 12.11 10.90 -2.77
N GLY A 135 11.94 9.73 -2.17
CA GLY A 135 10.97 9.46 -1.11
C GLY A 135 9.53 9.26 -1.60
N GLN A 136 9.32 9.09 -2.91
CA GLN A 136 8.01 8.80 -3.46
C GLN A 136 7.57 7.38 -3.10
N THR A 137 6.30 7.20 -2.76
CA THR A 137 5.78 5.89 -2.35
C THR A 137 5.71 4.94 -3.53
N LEU A 138 6.42 3.82 -3.44
CA LEU A 138 6.34 2.71 -4.39
C LEU A 138 5.20 1.78 -4.04
N ASP A 139 5.27 1.19 -2.85
CA ASP A 139 4.22 0.32 -2.35
C ASP A 139 4.30 0.20 -0.82
N PHE A 140 3.24 -0.37 -0.23
CA PHE A 140 3.14 -0.63 1.20
C PHE A 140 2.30 -1.90 1.44
N MET A 141 2.53 -2.56 2.56
CA MET A 141 1.78 -3.76 2.96
C MET A 141 1.77 -3.90 4.49
N LEU A 142 0.58 -4.04 5.06
CA LEU A 142 0.45 -4.41 6.48
C LEU A 142 0.53 -5.93 6.62
N SER A 143 1.27 -6.42 7.61
CA SER A 143 1.44 -7.84 7.92
C SER A 143 1.38 -8.09 9.41
N GLU A 144 0.74 -9.19 9.82
CA GLU A 144 0.72 -9.61 11.22
C GLU A 144 2.09 -10.15 11.70
N ARG A 145 2.94 -10.55 10.77
CA ARG A 145 4.24 -11.16 11.07
C ARG A 145 5.37 -10.44 10.34
N GLN A 146 6.51 -10.33 11.03
CA GLN A 146 7.79 -9.91 10.44
C GLN A 146 8.64 -11.16 10.19
N ASN A 147 8.53 -11.72 9.01
CA ASN A 147 9.28 -12.90 8.61
C ASN A 147 9.59 -12.89 7.10
N VAL A 148 10.41 -13.85 6.67
CA VAL A 148 10.81 -14.00 5.26
C VAL A 148 9.61 -14.13 4.33
N GLY A 149 8.55 -14.85 4.73
CA GLY A 149 7.33 -15.00 3.94
C GLY A 149 6.60 -13.67 3.73
N ALA A 150 6.52 -12.82 4.76
CA ALA A 150 5.94 -11.49 4.64
C ALA A 150 6.79 -10.58 3.74
N ALA A 151 8.11 -10.58 3.91
CA ALA A 151 9.03 -9.82 3.05
C ALA A 151 8.91 -10.25 1.58
N ARG A 152 8.86 -11.56 1.29
CA ARG A 152 8.67 -12.09 -0.08
C ARG A 152 7.34 -11.61 -0.69
N ARG A 153 6.22 -11.68 0.04
CA ARG A 153 4.93 -11.17 -0.44
C ARG A 153 4.99 -9.68 -0.71
N PHE A 154 5.64 -8.91 0.16
CA PHE A 154 5.81 -7.49 -0.03
C PHE A 154 6.63 -7.15 -1.28
N PHE A 155 7.82 -7.76 -1.45
CA PHE A 155 8.65 -7.54 -2.64
C PHE A 155 7.93 -7.94 -3.93
N LYS A 156 7.24 -9.10 -3.93
CA LYS A 156 6.41 -9.51 -5.06
C LYS A 156 5.39 -8.42 -5.41
N LYS A 157 4.61 -7.97 -4.42
CA LYS A 157 3.59 -6.92 -4.60
C LYS A 157 4.20 -5.64 -5.17
N ALA A 158 5.31 -5.17 -4.60
CA ALA A 158 5.98 -3.94 -5.01
C ALA A 158 6.54 -4.04 -6.46
N ILE A 159 7.08 -5.19 -6.84
CA ILE A 159 7.58 -5.44 -8.20
C ILE A 159 6.43 -5.49 -9.20
N THR A 160 5.33 -6.15 -8.86
CA THR A 160 4.14 -6.19 -9.72
C THR A 160 3.56 -4.80 -9.96
N SER A 161 3.60 -3.91 -8.96
CA SER A 161 3.02 -2.55 -9.09
C SER A 161 3.98 -1.51 -9.66
N SER A 162 5.30 -1.70 -9.58
CA SER A 162 6.29 -0.65 -9.88
C SER A 162 7.46 -1.12 -10.76
N GLY A 163 7.45 -2.39 -11.20
CA GLY A 163 8.52 -2.99 -12.01
C GLY A 163 9.71 -3.47 -11.16
N VAL A 164 10.70 -4.07 -11.82
CA VAL A 164 11.93 -4.58 -11.18
C VAL A 164 12.91 -3.43 -11.00
N PRO A 165 13.35 -3.11 -9.77
CA PRO A 165 14.35 -2.08 -9.54
C PRO A 165 15.75 -2.57 -9.92
N HIS A 166 16.64 -1.64 -10.25
CA HIS A 166 18.05 -1.98 -10.39
C HIS A 166 18.77 -2.12 -9.03
N LYS A 167 18.20 -1.47 -7.99
CA LYS A 167 18.81 -1.42 -6.66
C LYS A 167 17.77 -1.38 -5.55
N ILE A 168 18.01 -2.15 -4.49
CA ILE A 168 17.23 -2.10 -3.24
C ILE A 168 18.16 -1.81 -2.08
N VAL A 169 17.83 -0.79 -1.30
CA VAL A 169 18.50 -0.47 -0.02
C VAL A 169 17.58 -0.90 1.12
N ILE A 170 18.08 -1.76 1.99
CA ILE A 170 17.39 -2.29 3.17
C ILE A 170 18.22 -2.02 4.43
N ASP A 171 17.59 -2.10 5.58
CA ASP A 171 18.28 -2.19 6.86
C ASP A 171 18.98 -3.56 7.02
N LYS A 172 19.62 -3.80 8.16
CA LYS A 172 20.26 -5.09 8.48
C LYS A 172 19.27 -6.19 8.86
N SER A 173 17.98 -6.08 8.49
CA SER A 173 16.96 -7.10 8.72
C SER A 173 17.24 -8.35 7.88
N GLY A 174 17.43 -9.49 8.54
CA GLY A 174 17.62 -10.77 7.85
C GLY A 174 16.41 -11.20 7.02
N ALA A 175 15.19 -10.84 7.44
CA ALA A 175 13.97 -11.14 6.71
C ALA A 175 13.88 -10.38 5.38
N ASN A 176 14.23 -9.09 5.37
CA ASN A 176 14.26 -8.29 4.15
C ASN A 176 15.34 -8.76 3.19
N LEU A 177 16.53 -9.08 3.71
CA LEU A 177 17.61 -9.61 2.88
C LEU A 177 17.19 -10.92 2.21
N ALA A 178 16.68 -11.88 2.99
CA ALA A 178 16.22 -13.17 2.45
C ALA A 178 15.04 -13.01 1.47
N GLY A 179 14.14 -12.05 1.71
CA GLY A 179 13.04 -11.70 0.80
C GLY A 179 13.54 -11.17 -0.54
N ALA A 180 14.48 -10.22 -0.53
CA ALA A 180 15.08 -9.64 -1.73
C ALA A 180 15.96 -10.66 -2.50
N GLN A 181 16.72 -11.50 -1.78
CA GLN A 181 17.49 -12.60 -2.38
C GLN A 181 16.60 -13.64 -3.07
N ALA A 182 15.43 -13.94 -2.49
CA ALA A 182 14.48 -14.85 -3.12
C ALA A 182 13.96 -14.30 -4.45
N VAL A 183 13.77 -12.98 -4.58
CA VAL A 183 13.45 -12.34 -5.86
C VAL A 183 14.60 -12.51 -6.85
N ASN A 184 15.83 -12.23 -6.46
CA ASN A 184 17.01 -12.42 -7.32
C ASN A 184 17.18 -13.87 -7.79
N ASN A 185 16.86 -14.86 -6.94
CA ASN A 185 16.87 -16.26 -7.35
C ASN A 185 15.85 -16.55 -8.46
N ILE A 186 14.65 -15.95 -8.36
CA ILE A 186 13.64 -16.09 -9.42
C ILE A 186 14.13 -15.44 -10.71
N LEU A 187 14.67 -14.21 -10.65
CA LEU A 187 15.22 -13.52 -11.81
C LEU A 187 16.33 -14.33 -12.49
N LYS A 188 17.21 -14.98 -11.72
CA LYS A 188 18.24 -15.89 -12.25
C LYS A 188 17.64 -17.08 -13.01
N ILE A 189 16.67 -17.76 -12.39
CA ILE A 189 16.03 -18.94 -12.98
C ILE A 189 15.29 -18.59 -14.28
N THR A 190 14.76 -17.36 -14.36
CA THR A 190 14.01 -16.87 -15.53
C THR A 190 14.90 -16.26 -16.62
N GLY A 191 16.22 -16.27 -16.45
CA GLY A 191 17.16 -15.76 -17.44
C GLY A 191 17.18 -14.25 -17.57
N ALA A 192 16.85 -13.51 -16.50
CA ALA A 192 16.91 -12.04 -16.52
C ALA A 192 18.38 -11.57 -16.67
N ASP A 193 18.63 -10.64 -17.61
CA ASP A 193 19.95 -10.10 -17.91
C ASP A 193 20.59 -9.36 -16.70
N LYS A 194 19.74 -8.79 -15.83
CA LYS A 194 20.19 -7.99 -14.68
C LYS A 194 19.55 -8.45 -13.40
N LEU A 195 20.36 -8.59 -12.36
CA LEU A 195 19.91 -8.83 -11.00
C LEU A 195 19.79 -7.53 -10.24
N ILE A 196 18.98 -7.56 -9.18
CA ILE A 196 18.80 -6.42 -8.27
C ILE A 196 20.04 -6.31 -7.39
N GLU A 197 20.70 -5.15 -7.38
CA GLU A 197 21.74 -4.82 -6.40
C GLU A 197 21.10 -4.63 -5.02
N ILE A 198 21.49 -5.44 -4.03
CA ILE A 198 20.95 -5.36 -2.66
C ILE A 198 22.02 -4.75 -1.76
N LEU A 199 21.74 -3.57 -1.20
CA LEU A 199 22.58 -2.90 -0.22
C LEU A 199 21.96 -2.95 1.17
N GLN A 200 22.75 -3.38 2.15
CA GLN A 200 22.39 -3.29 3.56
C GLN A 200 23.10 -2.11 4.23
N VAL A 201 22.35 -1.12 4.68
CA VAL A 201 22.91 0.10 5.28
C VAL A 201 22.20 0.46 6.57
N LYS A 202 22.97 0.55 7.67
CA LYS A 202 22.42 0.79 9.02
C LYS A 202 21.77 2.16 9.22
N TYR A 203 22.16 3.20 8.47
CA TYR A 203 21.81 4.60 8.78
C TYR A 203 21.23 5.41 7.59
N LEU A 204 20.81 4.78 6.49
CA LEU A 204 20.26 5.49 5.33
C LEU A 204 18.74 5.68 5.33
N ASN A 205 18.09 5.56 6.50
CA ASN A 205 16.64 5.52 6.58
C ASN A 205 15.96 6.86 6.94
N ASN A 206 16.69 8.00 6.96
CA ASN A 206 16.11 9.30 7.30
C ASN A 206 14.87 9.66 6.46
N ILE A 207 14.86 9.30 5.17
CA ILE A 207 13.72 9.54 4.27
C ILE A 207 12.53 8.66 4.68
N LEU A 208 12.77 7.39 5.00
CA LEU A 208 11.72 6.46 5.45
C LEU A 208 11.24 6.81 6.86
N GLU A 209 12.12 7.22 7.76
CA GLU A 209 11.73 7.68 9.11
C GLU A 209 10.77 8.87 9.07
N GLN A 210 11.02 9.86 8.21
CA GLN A 210 10.10 10.99 8.02
C GLN A 210 8.73 10.52 7.51
N ASN A 211 8.71 9.56 6.59
CA ASN A 211 7.49 8.95 6.09
C ASN A 211 6.75 8.14 7.18
N HIS A 212 7.48 7.43 8.04
CA HIS A 212 6.89 6.71 9.18
C HIS A 212 6.30 7.66 10.23
N ARG A 213 6.95 8.80 10.48
CA ARG A 213 6.42 9.86 11.39
C ARG A 213 5.07 10.38 10.92
N PHE A 214 4.87 10.55 9.62
CA PHE A 214 3.58 10.99 9.07
C PHE A 214 2.46 10.01 9.43
N ILE A 215 2.65 8.71 9.20
CA ILE A 215 1.65 7.68 9.52
C ILE A 215 1.38 7.66 11.03
N LYS A 216 2.44 7.60 11.85
CA LYS A 216 2.32 7.57 13.32
C LYS A 216 1.60 8.79 13.86
N ARG A 217 1.81 9.97 13.28
CA ARG A 217 1.11 11.21 13.68
C ARG A 217 -0.39 11.10 13.46
N ILE A 218 -0.83 10.57 12.33
CA ILE A 218 -2.26 10.42 12.03
C ILE A 218 -2.87 9.31 12.89
N THR A 219 -2.24 8.15 12.95
CA THR A 219 -2.79 6.98 13.65
C THR A 219 -2.82 7.14 15.18
N LYS A 220 -2.00 8.02 15.76
CA LYS A 220 -1.99 8.30 17.20
C LYS A 220 -3.35 8.77 17.73
N HIS A 221 -4.07 9.60 16.96
CA HIS A 221 -5.37 10.17 17.36
C HIS A 221 -6.55 9.23 17.06
N MET A 222 -6.32 8.14 16.35
CA MET A 222 -7.36 7.16 16.03
C MET A 222 -7.65 6.18 17.17
N LEU A 223 -7.03 6.36 18.35
CA LEU A 223 -7.21 5.54 19.56
C LEU A 223 -6.96 4.03 19.35
N GLY A 224 -6.15 3.68 18.34
CA GLY A 224 -5.79 2.31 17.98
C GLY A 224 -6.82 1.60 17.09
N PHE A 225 -6.37 0.51 16.52
CA PHE A 225 -7.17 -0.32 15.61
C PHE A 225 -7.75 -1.53 16.32
N LYS A 226 -9.07 -1.77 16.15
CA LYS A 226 -9.77 -2.93 16.73
C LYS A 226 -9.75 -4.19 15.87
N ALA A 227 -9.38 -4.07 14.58
CA ALA A 227 -9.31 -5.19 13.64
C ALA A 227 -8.22 -4.97 12.60
N PHE A 228 -7.57 -6.06 12.16
CA PHE A 228 -6.51 -6.02 11.16
C PHE A 228 -6.99 -5.45 9.82
N HIS A 229 -8.14 -5.90 9.32
CA HIS A 229 -8.71 -5.43 8.06
C HIS A 229 -9.03 -3.92 8.09
N SER A 230 -9.56 -3.41 9.22
CA SER A 230 -9.82 -1.97 9.38
C SER A 230 -8.51 -1.17 9.44
N ALA A 231 -7.48 -1.70 10.11
CA ALA A 231 -6.15 -1.10 10.12
C ALA A 231 -5.56 -1.04 8.71
N ALA A 232 -5.60 -2.16 7.97
CA ALA A 232 -5.09 -2.23 6.60
C ALA A 232 -5.81 -1.23 5.67
N ALA A 233 -7.14 -1.15 5.76
CA ALA A 233 -7.94 -0.22 4.97
C ALA A 233 -7.61 1.25 5.31
N THR A 234 -7.52 1.59 6.59
CA THR A 234 -7.19 2.95 7.02
C THR A 234 -5.79 3.36 6.59
N ILE A 235 -4.79 2.47 6.76
CA ILE A 235 -3.42 2.71 6.30
C ILE A 235 -3.38 2.91 4.79
N ALA A 236 -4.15 2.14 4.01
CA ALA A 236 -4.23 2.33 2.57
C ALA A 236 -4.70 3.75 2.20
N GLY A 237 -5.74 4.26 2.88
CA GLY A 237 -6.20 5.64 2.70
C GLY A 237 -5.15 6.68 3.11
N ILE A 238 -4.47 6.48 4.25
CA ILE A 238 -3.41 7.37 4.73
C ILE A 238 -2.25 7.45 3.72
N GLU A 239 -1.85 6.32 3.13
CA GLU A 239 -0.79 6.28 2.12
C GLU A 239 -1.20 7.04 0.85
N VAL A 240 -2.47 6.91 0.39
CA VAL A 240 -2.99 7.71 -0.73
C VAL A 240 -2.93 9.21 -0.41
N ALA A 241 -3.41 9.62 0.77
CA ALA A 241 -3.34 11.02 1.19
C ALA A 241 -1.89 11.52 1.27
N HIS A 242 -0.94 10.65 1.62
CA HIS A 242 0.48 10.95 1.62
C HIS A 242 1.07 11.08 0.21
N MET A 243 0.68 10.19 -0.72
CA MET A 243 1.06 10.28 -2.14
C MET A 243 0.56 11.57 -2.78
N ILE A 244 -0.68 11.99 -2.49
CA ILE A 244 -1.24 13.27 -2.95
C ILE A 244 -0.41 14.45 -2.40
N ARG A 245 -0.05 14.40 -1.10
CA ARG A 245 0.79 15.44 -0.49
C ARG A 245 2.16 15.57 -1.14
N LYS A 246 2.69 14.48 -1.69
CA LYS A 246 3.98 14.43 -2.39
C LYS A 246 3.88 14.71 -3.89
N ASN A 247 2.70 15.14 -4.38
CA ASN A 247 2.45 15.39 -5.80
C ASN A 247 2.80 14.18 -6.68
N GLN A 248 2.48 12.95 -6.25
CA GLN A 248 2.74 11.73 -7.02
C GLN A 248 1.76 11.51 -8.18
N PHE A 249 0.82 12.43 -8.40
CA PHE A 249 -0.17 12.37 -9.49
C PHE A 249 0.04 13.54 -10.46
N ALA A 250 -0.48 13.41 -11.67
CA ALA A 250 -0.25 14.38 -12.74
C ALA A 250 -1.03 15.71 -12.63
N ASN A 251 -1.66 16.01 -11.49
CA ASN A 251 -2.61 17.11 -11.31
C ASN A 251 -2.01 18.25 -10.46
N ASP A 252 -0.99 18.91 -10.99
CA ASP A 252 -0.16 19.87 -10.23
C ASP A 252 -0.91 21.12 -9.72
N ASN A 253 -2.08 21.47 -10.27
CA ASN A 253 -2.85 22.67 -9.90
C ASN A 253 -4.20 22.40 -9.22
N CYS A 254 -4.45 21.18 -8.77
CA CYS A 254 -5.70 20.80 -8.13
C CYS A 254 -5.59 20.78 -6.61
N SER A 255 -6.68 21.09 -5.90
CA SER A 255 -6.71 20.89 -4.45
C SER A 255 -6.52 19.41 -4.10
N PRO A 256 -5.88 19.08 -2.96
CA PRO A 256 -5.66 17.69 -2.55
C PRO A 256 -6.93 16.83 -2.50
N PHE A 257 -8.06 17.43 -2.11
CA PHE A 257 -9.36 16.73 -2.12
C PHE A 257 -9.83 16.45 -3.55
N LYS A 258 -9.65 17.37 -4.49
CA LYS A 258 -10.03 17.15 -5.89
C LYS A 258 -9.25 16.00 -6.50
N VAL A 259 -7.93 15.93 -6.27
CA VAL A 259 -7.09 14.81 -6.71
C VAL A 259 -7.59 13.50 -6.10
N PHE A 260 -7.92 13.48 -4.79
CA PHE A 260 -8.46 12.29 -4.13
C PHE A 260 -9.81 11.85 -4.73
N ALA A 261 -10.70 12.78 -5.02
CA ALA A 261 -12.00 12.50 -5.63
C ALA A 261 -11.87 11.97 -7.07
N GLU A 262 -10.93 12.47 -7.84
CA GLU A 262 -10.64 12.03 -9.21
C GLU A 262 -10.13 10.59 -9.29
N LEU A 263 -9.50 10.07 -8.20
CA LEU A 263 -9.13 8.66 -8.12
C LEU A 263 -10.34 7.71 -8.10
N THR A 264 -11.56 8.23 -7.93
CA THR A 264 -12.80 7.43 -7.88
C THR A 264 -13.62 7.52 -9.18
N ALA A 265 -13.12 8.24 -10.17
CA ALA A 265 -13.79 8.46 -11.46
C ALA A 265 -13.48 7.33 -12.46
#